data_9f0879517834752bd3021fcc24f3e115
#
_entry.id   9f0879517834752bd3021fcc24f3e115
#
_cell.length_a   1.000
_cell.length_b   1.000
_cell.length_c   1.000
_cell.angle_alpha   90.00
_cell.angle_beta   90.00
_cell.angle_gamma   90.00
#
_symmetry.space_group_name_H-M   'P 1'
#
loop_
_entity.id
_entity.type
_entity.pdbx_description
1 polymer ?
#
loop_
_entity_poly.entity_id
_entity_poly.type
_entity_poly.pdbx_seq_one_letter_code
_entity_poly.pdbx_strand_id
1 'polypeptide(L)'
;CRFQPDTETFANYNLSAGLPNDVIYQIVEDKDGLLWLTTNNGLVCFQPTTGVMKVYTTSNGLLGDQFNYRSSFETEDGTIYLGSIDGFIAFNPKNFSENKFIPSVAITDFFLFGKEVYAGEPGSPLEKSITFSDQLVLQSNQNSFSFRVAALDFQAPKTSRIMYKLEGFDTDWLTVGESPIVTYSNLRYGDYTFRVRSIAKYADRAGDWSGYSDENTVTERQVSNNGSGSWVQNQYGW
;
A
#
# COMPACT_ATOMS: atom_id res chain seq x y z
N CYS A 1 8.24 -28.37 -3.31
CA CYS A 1 7.19 -29.14 -4.03
C CYS A 1 6.36 -29.96 -3.04
N ARG A 2 5.11 -30.23 -3.40
CA ARG A 2 4.18 -31.08 -2.65
C ARG A 2 3.90 -32.34 -3.49
N PHE A 3 4.10 -33.50 -2.91
CA PHE A 3 3.71 -34.78 -3.51
C PHE A 3 2.20 -34.99 -3.33
N GLN A 4 1.52 -35.41 -4.40
CA GLN A 4 0.09 -35.78 -4.42
C GLN A 4 -0.01 -37.30 -4.56
N PRO A 5 -0.29 -38.05 -3.49
CA PRO A 5 -0.30 -39.50 -3.53
C PRO A 5 -1.31 -40.11 -4.51
N ASP A 6 -2.48 -39.49 -4.62
CA ASP A 6 -3.58 -40.00 -5.46
C ASP A 6 -3.27 -39.99 -6.96
N THR A 7 -2.42 -39.05 -7.39
CA THR A 7 -2.04 -38.87 -8.80
C THR A 7 -0.56 -39.20 -9.06
N GLU A 8 0.19 -39.51 -8.01
CA GLU A 8 1.64 -39.70 -8.05
C GLU A 8 2.41 -38.55 -8.71
N THR A 9 1.91 -37.32 -8.56
CA THR A 9 2.48 -36.12 -9.16
C THR A 9 3.02 -35.15 -8.12
N PHE A 10 3.85 -34.21 -8.56
CA PHE A 10 4.38 -33.14 -7.72
C PHE A 10 3.80 -31.78 -8.14
N ALA A 11 3.20 -31.08 -7.20
CA ALA A 11 2.89 -29.66 -7.35
C ALA A 11 4.09 -28.83 -6.92
N ASN A 12 4.58 -27.97 -7.80
CA ASN A 12 5.72 -27.12 -7.53
C ASN A 12 5.27 -25.72 -7.09
N TYR A 13 5.87 -25.23 -6.02
CA TYR A 13 5.73 -23.87 -5.51
C TYR A 13 7.07 -23.17 -5.63
N ASN A 14 7.12 -22.04 -6.28
CA ASN A 14 8.31 -21.24 -6.55
C ASN A 14 7.99 -19.74 -6.45
N LEU A 15 8.90 -18.86 -6.85
CA LEU A 15 8.70 -17.42 -6.89
C LEU A 15 7.44 -17.01 -7.67
N SER A 16 7.17 -17.67 -8.81
CA SER A 16 5.97 -17.36 -9.63
C SER A 16 4.67 -17.81 -8.96
N ALA A 17 4.73 -18.74 -8.02
CA ALA A 17 3.59 -19.18 -7.22
C ALA A 17 3.41 -18.37 -5.92
N GLY A 18 4.25 -17.35 -5.68
CA GLY A 18 4.12 -16.46 -4.54
C GLY A 18 5.12 -16.68 -3.40
N LEU A 19 6.07 -17.59 -3.52
CA LEU A 19 7.16 -17.69 -2.56
C LEU A 19 8.09 -16.48 -2.68
N PRO A 20 8.58 -15.93 -1.56
CA PRO A 20 9.53 -14.81 -1.58
C PRO A 20 10.96 -15.25 -1.93
N ASN A 21 11.23 -16.55 -1.81
CA ASN A 21 12.51 -17.20 -2.15
C ASN A 21 12.28 -18.68 -2.38
N ASP A 22 13.03 -19.28 -3.31
CA ASP A 22 12.94 -20.72 -3.62
C ASP A 22 13.63 -21.61 -2.57
N VAL A 23 14.46 -21.04 -1.70
CA VAL A 23 15.13 -21.75 -0.61
C VAL A 23 14.28 -21.75 0.64
N ILE A 24 13.84 -22.93 1.06
CA ILE A 24 13.10 -23.16 2.29
C ILE A 24 14.02 -23.86 3.29
N TYR A 25 14.20 -23.25 4.46
CA TYR A 25 15.09 -23.76 5.50
C TYR A 25 14.37 -24.70 6.48
N GLN A 26 13.10 -24.40 6.77
CA GLN A 26 12.29 -25.17 7.71
C GLN A 26 10.82 -25.09 7.33
N ILE A 27 10.09 -26.15 7.65
CA ILE A 27 8.63 -26.24 7.56
C ILE A 27 8.11 -26.63 8.94
N VAL A 28 7.21 -25.84 9.50
CA VAL A 28 6.51 -26.13 10.75
C VAL A 28 5.02 -26.14 10.44
N GLU A 29 4.33 -27.20 10.81
CA GLU A 29 2.87 -27.29 10.74
C GLU A 29 2.28 -26.83 12.07
N ASP A 30 1.34 -25.91 12.04
CA ASP A 30 0.63 -25.48 13.23
C ASP A 30 -0.61 -26.35 13.52
N LYS A 31 -1.27 -26.09 14.66
CA LYS A 31 -2.43 -26.86 15.10
C LYS A 31 -3.67 -26.75 14.19
N ASP A 32 -3.69 -25.74 13.31
CA ASP A 32 -4.77 -25.50 12.36
C ASP A 32 -4.44 -26.06 10.96
N GLY A 33 -3.28 -26.74 10.81
CA GLY A 33 -2.81 -27.35 9.57
C GLY A 33 -2.22 -26.36 8.57
N LEU A 34 -1.87 -25.14 9.01
CA LEU A 34 -1.11 -24.20 8.22
C LEU A 34 0.38 -24.52 8.29
N LEU A 35 1.08 -24.36 7.18
CA LEU A 35 2.53 -24.58 7.13
C LEU A 35 3.27 -23.24 7.19
N TRP A 36 4.15 -23.14 8.16
CA TRP A 36 5.05 -22.00 8.33
C TRP A 36 6.40 -22.33 7.72
N LEU A 37 6.74 -21.64 6.61
CA LEU A 37 7.95 -21.90 5.83
C LEU A 37 8.93 -20.77 6.08
N THR A 38 10.09 -21.10 6.63
CA THR A 38 11.18 -20.11 6.76
C THR A 38 12.02 -20.09 5.51
N THR A 39 12.32 -18.89 5.03
CA THR A 39 13.07 -18.69 3.79
C THR A 39 14.26 -17.73 4.00
N ASN A 40 14.99 -17.46 2.94
CA ASN A 40 16.05 -16.45 2.93
C ASN A 40 15.51 -15.02 2.70
N ASN A 41 14.20 -14.85 2.53
CA ASN A 41 13.56 -13.56 2.28
C ASN A 41 12.16 -13.48 2.90
N GLY A 42 12.06 -13.81 4.19
CA GLY A 42 10.84 -13.76 4.96
C GLY A 42 10.28 -15.09 5.40
N LEU A 43 9.20 -15.01 6.17
CA LEU A 43 8.40 -16.13 6.69
C LEU A 43 7.14 -16.27 5.86
N VAL A 44 6.81 -17.49 5.45
CA VAL A 44 5.59 -17.77 4.68
C VAL A 44 4.62 -18.59 5.52
N CYS A 45 3.40 -18.15 5.65
CA CYS A 45 2.27 -18.97 6.10
C CYS A 45 1.59 -19.53 4.84
N PHE A 46 1.60 -20.84 4.68
CA PHE A 46 1.04 -21.54 3.52
C PHE A 46 -0.16 -22.39 3.93
N GLN A 47 -1.27 -22.19 3.23
CA GLN A 47 -2.48 -23.00 3.37
C GLN A 47 -2.45 -24.16 2.37
N PRO A 48 -2.21 -25.41 2.78
CA PRO A 48 -2.03 -26.53 1.84
C PRO A 48 -3.27 -26.87 1.02
N THR A 49 -4.47 -26.63 1.55
CA THR A 49 -5.75 -26.97 0.91
C THR A 49 -6.12 -26.04 -0.24
N THR A 50 -5.79 -24.74 -0.09
CA THR A 50 -6.13 -23.71 -1.09
C THR A 50 -4.94 -23.27 -1.93
N GLY A 51 -3.71 -23.56 -1.48
CA GLY A 51 -2.47 -23.07 -2.10
C GLY A 51 -2.15 -21.61 -1.79
N VAL A 52 -2.93 -20.96 -0.93
CA VAL A 52 -2.72 -19.56 -0.56
C VAL A 52 -1.47 -19.40 0.27
N MET A 53 -0.67 -18.36 -0.02
CA MET A 53 0.53 -18.00 0.71
C MET A 53 0.45 -16.58 1.26
N LYS A 54 0.86 -16.41 2.51
CA LYS A 54 1.01 -15.12 3.16
C LYS A 54 2.47 -14.93 3.56
N VAL A 55 3.09 -13.86 3.07
CA VAL A 55 4.51 -13.58 3.30
C VAL A 55 4.64 -12.49 4.35
N TYR A 56 5.46 -12.73 5.37
CA TYR A 56 5.83 -11.80 6.41
C TYR A 56 7.31 -11.44 6.28
N THR A 57 7.61 -10.17 6.41
CA THR A 57 8.97 -9.61 6.31
C THR A 57 9.21 -8.61 7.45
N THR A 58 10.39 -8.01 7.47
CA THR A 58 10.70 -6.88 8.35
C THR A 58 9.68 -5.75 8.25
N SER A 59 9.02 -5.59 7.10
CA SER A 59 7.91 -4.63 6.93
C SER A 59 6.65 -4.99 7.75
N ASN A 60 6.52 -6.24 8.18
CA ASN A 60 5.46 -6.74 9.04
C ASN A 60 5.90 -6.90 10.50
N GLY A 61 7.11 -6.42 10.84
CA GLY A 61 7.63 -6.46 12.19
C GLY A 61 8.53 -7.65 12.54
N LEU A 62 8.97 -8.43 11.55
CA LEU A 62 10.02 -9.41 11.77
C LEU A 62 11.35 -8.70 12.11
N LEU A 63 12.17 -9.31 12.94
CA LEU A 63 13.50 -8.81 13.28
C LEU A 63 14.44 -8.81 12.07
N GLY A 64 14.31 -9.81 11.19
CA GLY A 64 15.07 -9.99 9.98
C GLY A 64 14.34 -10.92 9.01
N ASP A 65 14.71 -10.86 7.74
CA ASP A 65 14.07 -11.66 6.68
C ASP A 65 14.79 -12.98 6.42
N GLN A 66 16.01 -13.17 6.96
CA GLN A 66 16.81 -14.37 6.77
C GLN A 66 16.70 -15.30 7.98
N PHE A 67 16.24 -16.52 7.74
CA PHE A 67 16.09 -17.54 8.77
C PHE A 67 17.24 -18.55 8.76
N ASN A 68 17.47 -19.18 9.91
CA ASN A 68 18.49 -20.19 10.08
C ASN A 68 17.96 -21.58 9.72
N TYR A 69 18.86 -22.40 9.22
CA TYR A 69 18.58 -23.79 8.88
C TYR A 69 18.30 -24.61 10.14
N ARG A 70 17.23 -25.42 10.14
CA ARG A 70 16.81 -26.30 11.26
C ARG A 70 16.67 -25.61 12.61
N SER A 71 16.22 -24.39 12.60
CA SER A 71 16.11 -23.55 13.81
C SER A 71 14.65 -23.24 14.12
N SER A 72 13.88 -24.28 14.44
CA SER A 72 12.48 -24.13 14.83
C SER A 72 12.14 -25.03 16.00
N PHE A 73 11.19 -24.56 16.82
CA PHE A 73 10.62 -25.32 17.91
C PHE A 73 9.16 -24.89 18.13
N GLU A 74 8.27 -25.85 18.34
CA GLU A 74 6.88 -25.60 18.70
C GLU A 74 6.60 -26.13 20.11
N THR A 75 5.98 -25.32 20.94
CA THR A 75 5.56 -25.67 22.29
C THR A 75 4.18 -26.34 22.30
N GLU A 76 3.83 -27.00 23.40
CA GLU A 76 2.54 -27.67 23.56
C GLU A 76 1.33 -26.71 23.47
N ASP A 77 1.50 -25.44 23.83
CA ASP A 77 0.47 -24.40 23.69
C ASP A 77 0.32 -23.88 22.26
N GLY A 78 1.19 -24.30 21.34
CA GLY A 78 1.19 -23.91 19.92
C GLY A 78 1.99 -22.64 19.64
N THR A 79 2.86 -22.21 20.56
CA THR A 79 3.81 -21.13 20.28
C THR A 79 4.96 -21.67 19.44
N ILE A 80 5.22 -21.03 18.30
CA ILE A 80 6.28 -21.38 17.36
C ILE A 80 7.46 -20.44 17.58
N TYR A 81 8.65 -21.03 17.71
CA TYR A 81 9.93 -20.33 17.78
C TYR A 81 10.71 -20.60 16.50
N LEU A 82 11.21 -19.55 15.86
CA LEU A 82 11.99 -19.63 14.62
C LEU A 82 13.26 -18.79 14.77
N GLY A 83 14.41 -19.40 14.54
CA GLY A 83 15.70 -18.73 14.56
C GLY A 83 15.99 -18.00 13.26
N SER A 84 16.52 -16.79 13.36
CA SER A 84 17.01 -15.97 12.26
C SER A 84 18.46 -15.55 12.50
N ILE A 85 19.09 -14.91 11.54
CA ILE A 85 20.46 -14.39 11.70
C ILE A 85 20.52 -13.25 12.74
N ASP A 86 19.41 -12.55 12.96
CA ASP A 86 19.32 -11.41 13.87
C ASP A 86 18.77 -11.79 15.27
N GLY A 87 18.54 -13.08 15.51
CA GLY A 87 18.00 -13.60 16.76
C GLY A 87 16.94 -14.66 16.54
N PHE A 88 15.86 -14.63 17.30
CA PHE A 88 14.71 -15.53 17.11
C PHE A 88 13.41 -14.77 17.24
N ILE A 89 12.38 -15.28 16.59
CA ILE A 89 11.01 -14.83 16.75
C ILE A 89 10.20 -15.92 17.45
N ALA A 90 9.25 -15.48 18.28
CA ALA A 90 8.29 -16.36 18.94
C ALA A 90 6.89 -15.81 18.70
N PHE A 91 5.99 -16.63 18.23
CA PHE A 91 4.60 -16.23 18.00
C PHE A 91 3.66 -17.42 18.17
N ASN A 92 2.42 -17.12 18.52
CA ASN A 92 1.35 -18.11 18.48
C ASN A 92 0.45 -17.76 17.27
N PRO A 93 0.27 -18.68 16.29
CA PRO A 93 -0.55 -18.45 15.11
C PRO A 93 -1.98 -17.98 15.43
N LYS A 94 -2.55 -18.41 16.54
CA LYS A 94 -3.90 -17.99 16.99
C LYS A 94 -4.00 -16.50 17.34
N ASN A 95 -2.87 -15.87 17.63
CA ASN A 95 -2.81 -14.44 17.98
C ASN A 95 -2.63 -13.55 16.74
N PHE A 96 -2.49 -14.14 15.55
CA PHE A 96 -2.46 -13.38 14.31
C PHE A 96 -3.86 -12.87 14.00
N SER A 97 -4.08 -11.60 14.29
CA SER A 97 -5.25 -10.88 13.80
C SER A 97 -4.91 -10.25 12.44
N GLU A 98 -5.81 -10.41 11.48
CA GLU A 98 -5.71 -9.66 10.23
C GLU A 98 -5.81 -8.16 10.54
N ASN A 99 -4.80 -7.41 10.13
CA ASN A 99 -4.89 -5.96 10.19
C ASN A 99 -5.83 -5.50 9.07
N LYS A 100 -7.09 -5.25 9.41
CA LYS A 100 -8.11 -4.69 8.49
C LYS A 100 -8.07 -3.17 8.42
N PHE A 101 -7.04 -2.56 8.99
CA PHE A 101 -6.91 -1.11 8.98
C PHE A 101 -6.59 -0.61 7.57
N ILE A 102 -7.48 0.21 7.03
CA ILE A 102 -7.28 0.92 5.78
C ILE A 102 -6.83 2.34 6.14
N PRO A 103 -5.58 2.72 5.84
CA PRO A 103 -5.08 4.02 6.21
C PRO A 103 -5.79 5.12 5.43
N SER A 104 -6.14 6.20 6.11
CA SER A 104 -6.58 7.43 5.45
C SER A 104 -5.44 8.02 4.63
N VAL A 105 -5.77 8.73 3.57
CA VAL A 105 -4.80 9.46 2.75
C VAL A 105 -4.94 10.96 2.95
N ALA A 106 -3.83 11.65 2.89
CA ALA A 106 -3.79 13.12 2.96
C ALA A 106 -3.01 13.68 1.78
N ILE A 107 -3.43 14.86 1.31
CA ILE A 107 -2.63 15.72 0.44
C ILE A 107 -1.90 16.67 1.37
N THR A 108 -0.58 16.54 1.44
CA THR A 108 0.25 17.24 2.44
C THR A 108 0.82 18.55 1.90
N ASP A 109 1.26 18.57 0.63
CA ASP A 109 1.93 19.70 0.05
C ASP A 109 1.48 19.93 -1.39
N PHE A 110 1.63 21.18 -1.82
CA PHE A 110 1.34 21.63 -3.17
C PHE A 110 2.56 22.32 -3.78
N PHE A 111 2.82 22.02 -5.05
CA PHE A 111 3.94 22.57 -5.78
C PHE A 111 3.46 23.23 -7.09
N LEU A 112 4.00 24.38 -7.41
CA LEU A 112 3.90 25.01 -8.74
C LEU A 112 5.29 25.02 -9.40
N PHE A 113 5.36 24.48 -10.61
CA PHE A 113 6.63 24.40 -11.37
C PHE A 113 7.79 23.79 -10.56
N GLY A 114 7.47 22.79 -9.72
CA GLY A 114 8.45 22.09 -8.87
C GLY A 114 8.86 22.85 -7.61
N LYS A 115 8.31 24.04 -7.35
CA LYS A 115 8.52 24.77 -6.09
C LYS A 115 7.33 24.59 -5.17
N GLU A 116 7.60 24.27 -3.93
CA GLU A 116 6.59 24.21 -2.88
C GLU A 116 5.97 25.60 -2.65
N VAL A 117 4.65 25.64 -2.50
CA VAL A 117 3.87 26.88 -2.39
C VAL A 117 3.05 26.85 -1.11
N TYR A 118 3.14 27.91 -0.35
CA TYR A 118 2.43 28.07 0.92
C TYR A 118 1.27 29.08 0.81
N ALA A 119 0.32 28.92 1.70
CA ALA A 119 -0.82 29.85 1.78
C ALA A 119 -0.34 31.26 2.14
N GLY A 120 -0.90 32.28 1.47
CA GLY A 120 -0.59 33.69 1.74
C GLY A 120 0.68 34.20 1.08
N GLU A 121 1.44 33.38 0.35
CA GLU A 121 2.56 33.85 -0.45
C GLU A 121 2.10 34.60 -1.70
N PRO A 122 2.89 35.62 -2.15
CA PRO A 122 2.58 36.33 -3.39
C PRO A 122 2.51 35.36 -4.61
N GLY A 123 1.39 35.34 -5.30
CA GLY A 123 1.16 34.44 -6.44
C GLY A 123 0.75 33.02 -6.08
N SER A 124 0.59 32.72 -4.80
CA SER A 124 0.03 31.44 -4.33
C SER A 124 -1.45 31.35 -4.67
N PRO A 125 -1.93 30.23 -5.22
CA PRO A 125 -3.35 29.95 -5.38
C PRO A 125 -4.00 29.45 -4.08
N LEU A 126 -3.22 29.28 -3.01
CA LEU A 126 -3.67 28.73 -1.73
C LEU A 126 -4.08 29.86 -0.78
N GLU A 127 -5.35 29.87 -0.36
CA GLU A 127 -5.84 30.73 0.73
C GLU A 127 -5.51 30.13 2.12
N LYS A 128 -5.52 28.80 2.21
CA LYS A 128 -5.19 28.00 3.39
C LYS A 128 -4.32 26.80 2.96
N SER A 129 -3.72 26.10 3.92
CA SER A 129 -2.92 24.90 3.61
C SER A 129 -3.70 23.96 2.71
N ILE A 130 -3.03 23.34 1.73
CA ILE A 130 -3.63 22.38 0.80
C ILE A 130 -4.33 21.22 1.53
N THR A 131 -3.82 20.82 2.69
CA THR A 131 -4.42 19.77 3.52
C THR A 131 -5.88 20.09 3.92
N PHE A 132 -6.18 21.38 4.10
CA PHE A 132 -7.50 21.86 4.49
C PHE A 132 -8.27 22.59 3.37
N SER A 133 -7.70 22.65 2.18
CA SER A 133 -8.32 23.30 1.02
C SER A 133 -9.18 22.29 0.27
N ASP A 134 -10.43 22.65 -0.02
CA ASP A 134 -11.34 21.80 -0.79
C ASP A 134 -11.26 22.12 -2.29
N GLN A 135 -10.82 23.34 -2.61
CA GLN A 135 -10.72 23.85 -3.96
C GLN A 135 -9.38 24.56 -4.19
N LEU A 136 -8.85 24.39 -5.38
CA LEU A 136 -7.65 25.07 -5.87
C LEU A 136 -7.96 25.74 -7.20
N VAL A 137 -7.78 27.04 -7.27
CA VAL A 137 -8.00 27.82 -8.51
C VAL A 137 -6.66 28.25 -9.07
N LEU A 138 -6.30 27.69 -10.23
CA LEU A 138 -5.06 27.99 -10.91
C LEU A 138 -5.25 29.05 -12.00
N GLN A 139 -4.28 29.93 -12.16
CA GLN A 139 -4.24 30.88 -13.25
C GLN A 139 -3.77 30.18 -14.55
N SER A 140 -4.05 30.79 -15.69
CA SER A 140 -3.71 30.24 -17.01
C SER A 140 -2.22 29.90 -17.19
N ASN A 141 -1.35 30.62 -16.51
CA ASN A 141 0.10 30.38 -16.53
C ASN A 141 0.56 29.36 -15.48
N GLN A 142 -0.32 28.87 -14.60
CA GLN A 142 -0.05 27.90 -13.55
C GLN A 142 -0.48 26.47 -13.99
N ASN A 143 -0.06 26.05 -15.17
CA ASN A 143 -0.50 24.82 -15.82
C ASN A 143 0.36 23.59 -15.51
N SER A 144 1.35 23.72 -14.63
CA SER A 144 2.18 22.61 -14.14
C SER A 144 2.25 22.66 -12.62
N PHE A 145 1.68 21.63 -12.00
CA PHE A 145 1.59 21.54 -10.55
C PHE A 145 1.79 20.10 -10.07
N SER A 146 2.05 19.96 -8.78
CA SER A 146 2.20 18.66 -8.14
C SER A 146 1.58 18.65 -6.77
N PHE A 147 1.10 17.47 -6.37
CA PHE A 147 0.66 17.18 -5.01
C PHE A 147 1.61 16.19 -4.38
N ARG A 148 1.98 16.40 -3.11
CA ARG A 148 2.52 15.35 -2.28
C ARG A 148 1.39 14.67 -1.54
N VAL A 149 1.37 13.35 -1.59
CA VAL A 149 0.33 12.52 -0.97
C VAL A 149 0.96 11.58 0.04
N ALA A 150 0.26 11.31 1.12
CA ALA A 150 0.72 10.41 2.17
C ALA A 150 -0.41 9.51 2.65
N ALA A 151 -0.12 8.22 2.86
CA ALA A 151 -0.99 7.34 3.61
C ALA A 151 -0.65 7.46 5.10
N LEU A 152 -1.67 7.65 5.93
CA LEU A 152 -1.53 7.78 7.38
C LEU A 152 -1.51 6.38 8.03
N ASP A 153 -0.54 5.58 7.62
CA ASP A 153 -0.30 4.24 8.14
C ASP A 153 0.92 4.26 9.07
N PHE A 154 0.64 4.23 10.37
CA PHE A 154 1.68 4.21 11.41
C PHE A 154 2.05 2.80 11.85
N GLN A 155 1.29 1.78 11.43
CA GLN A 155 1.54 0.38 11.79
C GLN A 155 2.42 -0.35 10.78
N ALA A 156 2.14 -0.14 9.49
CA ALA A 156 2.85 -0.82 8.41
C ALA A 156 2.99 0.07 7.16
N PRO A 157 3.71 1.20 7.25
CA PRO A 157 3.75 2.23 6.20
C PRO A 157 4.26 1.72 4.84
N LYS A 158 5.02 0.61 4.83
CA LYS A 158 5.55 0.01 3.60
C LYS A 158 4.59 -0.97 2.90
N THR A 159 3.48 -1.33 3.55
CA THR A 159 2.52 -2.29 3.01
C THR A 159 1.33 -1.62 2.31
N SER A 160 1.17 -0.33 2.49
CA SER A 160 0.11 0.45 1.87
C SER A 160 0.56 1.02 0.54
N ARG A 161 -0.30 0.94 -0.48
CA ARG A 161 -0.12 1.65 -1.75
C ARG A 161 -1.09 2.81 -1.83
N ILE A 162 -0.65 3.87 -2.48
CA ILE A 162 -1.50 5.02 -2.78
C ILE A 162 -1.83 5.00 -4.25
N MET A 163 -3.10 5.18 -4.58
CA MET A 163 -3.56 5.41 -5.94
C MET A 163 -4.17 6.79 -6.05
N TYR A 164 -4.04 7.37 -7.23
CA TYR A 164 -4.56 8.69 -7.54
C TYR A 164 -5.20 8.74 -8.92
N LYS A 165 -6.06 9.73 -9.13
CA LYS A 165 -6.70 10.01 -10.40
C LYS A 165 -7.09 11.47 -10.47
N LEU A 166 -6.81 12.14 -11.58
CA LEU A 166 -7.38 13.45 -11.89
C LEU A 166 -8.55 13.24 -12.87
N GLU A 167 -9.76 13.27 -12.36
CA GLU A 167 -10.97 13.16 -13.19
C GLU A 167 -11.05 14.33 -14.18
N GLY A 168 -11.39 14.02 -15.40
CA GLY A 168 -11.33 14.95 -16.52
C GLY A 168 -9.99 14.92 -17.29
N PHE A 169 -8.97 14.23 -16.75
CA PHE A 169 -7.66 14.07 -17.40
C PHE A 169 -7.23 12.60 -17.49
N ASP A 170 -7.25 11.87 -16.36
CA ASP A 170 -6.87 10.44 -16.31
C ASP A 170 -8.07 9.55 -16.64
N THR A 171 -7.85 8.50 -17.43
CA THR A 171 -8.87 7.47 -17.70
C THR A 171 -9.04 6.51 -16.53
N ASP A 172 -7.92 6.12 -15.92
CA ASP A 172 -7.86 5.09 -14.87
C ASP A 172 -7.14 5.58 -13.61
N TRP A 173 -7.24 4.80 -12.55
CA TRP A 173 -6.47 5.01 -11.35
C TRP A 173 -5.01 4.66 -11.56
N LEU A 174 -4.12 5.57 -11.21
CA LEU A 174 -2.67 5.41 -11.30
C LEU A 174 -2.09 5.11 -9.90
N THR A 175 -1.02 4.33 -9.85
CA THR A 175 -0.31 4.05 -8.60
C THR A 175 0.80 5.07 -8.36
N VAL A 176 0.89 5.60 -7.16
CA VAL A 176 2.01 6.44 -6.73
C VAL A 176 3.28 5.59 -6.70
N GLY A 177 4.33 6.08 -7.33
CA GLY A 177 5.64 5.40 -7.37
C GLY A 177 6.44 5.56 -6.08
N GLU A 178 7.76 5.38 -6.16
CA GLU A 178 8.67 5.57 -5.03
C GLU A 178 8.66 6.99 -4.48
N SER A 179 8.46 7.98 -5.36
CA SER A 179 8.27 9.37 -4.94
C SER A 179 6.79 9.62 -4.63
N PRO A 180 6.46 10.16 -3.45
CA PRO A 180 5.08 10.46 -3.07
C PRO A 180 4.53 11.74 -3.74
N ILE A 181 5.14 12.19 -4.84
CA ILE A 181 4.78 13.40 -5.58
C ILE A 181 4.12 13.01 -6.89
N VAL A 182 2.90 13.49 -7.09
CA VAL A 182 2.10 13.33 -8.29
C VAL A 182 2.13 14.63 -9.07
N THR A 183 2.56 14.61 -10.33
CA THR A 183 2.74 15.80 -11.16
C THR A 183 1.82 15.78 -12.37
N TYR A 184 1.17 16.90 -12.61
CA TYR A 184 0.40 17.20 -13.80
C TYR A 184 0.98 18.41 -14.51
N SER A 185 1.06 18.34 -15.83
CA SER A 185 1.56 19.44 -16.66
C SER A 185 0.71 19.59 -17.93
N ASN A 186 0.68 20.81 -18.44
CA ASN A 186 -0.07 21.17 -19.64
C ASN A 186 -1.57 20.85 -19.56
N LEU A 187 -2.17 20.99 -18.36
CA LEU A 187 -3.61 20.89 -18.25
C LEU A 187 -4.30 21.96 -19.08
N ARG A 188 -5.33 21.55 -19.80
CA ARG A 188 -6.24 22.47 -20.49
C ARG A 188 -7.07 23.24 -19.49
N TYR A 189 -7.73 24.28 -19.94
CA TYR A 189 -8.73 24.99 -19.15
C TYR A 189 -9.89 24.06 -18.85
N GLY A 190 -10.35 24.08 -17.62
CA GLY A 190 -11.44 23.24 -17.16
C GLY A 190 -11.42 23.00 -15.67
N ASP A 191 -12.42 22.29 -15.24
CA ASP A 191 -12.58 21.82 -13.87
C ASP A 191 -12.20 20.37 -13.80
N TYR A 192 -11.41 20.03 -12.78
CA TYR A 192 -10.90 18.70 -12.54
C TYR A 192 -11.13 18.31 -11.09
N THR A 193 -11.27 17.04 -10.82
CA THR A 193 -11.32 16.52 -9.45
C THR A 193 -10.12 15.61 -9.21
N PHE A 194 -9.20 16.03 -8.35
CA PHE A 194 -8.09 15.17 -7.92
C PHE A 194 -8.57 14.27 -6.78
N ARG A 195 -8.48 12.96 -7.02
CA ARG A 195 -8.83 11.92 -6.05
C ARG A 195 -7.61 11.12 -5.68
N VAL A 196 -7.48 10.82 -4.41
CA VAL A 196 -6.43 9.94 -3.89
C VAL A 196 -7.03 8.96 -2.89
N ARG A 197 -6.59 7.71 -2.95
CA ARG A 197 -7.02 6.65 -2.04
C ARG A 197 -5.85 5.75 -1.66
N SER A 198 -5.95 5.11 -0.51
CA SER A 198 -5.02 4.03 -0.14
C SER A 198 -5.60 2.68 -0.51
N ILE A 199 -4.69 1.75 -0.77
CA ILE A 199 -4.99 0.32 -0.87
C ILE A 199 -4.13 -0.36 0.16
N ALA A 200 -4.77 -1.09 1.09
CA ALA A 200 -4.07 -1.97 2.00
C ALA A 200 -3.94 -3.36 1.36
N LYS A 201 -2.77 -3.98 1.53
CA LYS A 201 -2.58 -5.38 1.15
C LYS A 201 -3.22 -6.25 2.23
N TYR A 202 -4.45 -6.70 2.01
CA TYR A 202 -4.99 -7.82 2.76
C TYR A 202 -4.41 -9.10 2.17
N ALA A 203 -3.73 -9.84 3.02
CA ALA A 203 -3.03 -11.03 2.57
C ALA A 203 -3.93 -12.26 2.58
N ASP A 204 -5.09 -12.20 1.95
CA ASP A 204 -5.93 -13.39 1.77
C ASP A 204 -5.60 -14.17 0.51
N ARG A 205 -4.89 -13.59 -0.43
CA ARG A 205 -4.49 -14.26 -1.68
C ARG A 205 -3.12 -13.79 -2.14
N ALA A 206 -2.32 -14.70 -2.66
CA ALA A 206 -1.01 -14.42 -3.23
C ALA A 206 -1.09 -13.30 -4.27
N GLY A 207 -0.55 -12.14 -3.94
CA GLY A 207 -0.38 -11.03 -4.87
C GLY A 207 -1.57 -10.12 -5.10
N ASP A 208 -2.78 -10.44 -4.63
CA ASP A 208 -3.95 -9.62 -4.85
C ASP A 208 -4.05 -8.46 -3.85
N TRP A 209 -4.13 -7.25 -4.41
CA TRP A 209 -4.47 -6.02 -3.70
C TRP A 209 -5.99 -5.90 -3.67
N SER A 210 -6.65 -6.55 -2.71
CA SER A 210 -8.10 -6.69 -2.68
C SER A 210 -8.84 -5.70 -1.77
N GLY A 211 -8.13 -4.92 -0.98
CA GLY A 211 -8.74 -3.92 -0.10
C GLY A 211 -8.52 -2.51 -0.61
N TYR A 212 -9.55 -1.91 -1.20
CA TYR A 212 -9.59 -0.46 -1.42
C TYR A 212 -10.05 0.24 -0.14
N SER A 213 -9.54 1.44 0.12
CA SER A 213 -10.19 2.32 1.08
C SER A 213 -11.65 2.51 0.65
N ASP A 214 -12.59 2.40 1.59
CA ASP A 214 -13.99 2.74 1.34
C ASP A 214 -14.08 4.15 0.74
N GLU A 215 -15.17 4.46 0.03
CA GLU A 215 -15.40 5.79 -0.55
C GLU A 215 -15.21 6.92 0.47
N ASN A 216 -15.44 6.66 1.76
CA ASN A 216 -15.23 7.59 2.87
C ASN A 216 -13.76 7.94 3.17
N THR A 217 -12.79 7.20 2.63
CA THR A 217 -11.35 7.45 2.79
C THR A 217 -10.71 8.07 1.56
N VAL A 218 -11.49 8.33 0.52
CA VAL A 218 -11.03 9.05 -0.68
C VAL A 218 -10.92 10.53 -0.33
N THR A 219 -9.72 11.07 -0.47
CA THR A 219 -9.50 12.52 -0.35
C THR A 219 -9.64 13.15 -1.71
N GLU A 220 -10.56 14.09 -1.85
CA GLU A 220 -10.87 14.81 -3.08
C GLU A 220 -10.43 16.27 -3.01
N ARG A 221 -10.00 16.82 -4.15
CA ARG A 221 -9.72 18.25 -4.32
C ARG A 221 -10.21 18.70 -5.68
N GLN A 222 -10.97 19.77 -5.69
CA GLN A 222 -11.38 20.42 -6.92
C GLN A 222 -10.24 21.30 -7.42
N VAL A 223 -9.85 21.12 -8.67
CA VAL A 223 -8.83 21.91 -9.33
C VAL A 223 -9.43 22.56 -10.56
N SER A 224 -9.50 23.88 -10.54
CA SER A 224 -10.00 24.67 -11.67
C SER A 224 -8.85 25.41 -12.33
N ASN A 225 -8.69 25.26 -13.64
CA ASN A 225 -7.73 26.04 -14.43
C ASN A 225 -8.50 27.02 -15.33
N ASN A 226 -8.52 28.27 -14.92
CA ASN A 226 -9.30 29.33 -15.57
C ASN A 226 -8.45 30.05 -16.63
N GLY A 227 -8.83 29.94 -17.90
CA GLY A 227 -8.21 30.60 -19.03
C GLY A 227 -8.42 32.10 -19.11
N SER A 228 -9.43 32.63 -18.42
CA SER A 228 -9.75 34.06 -18.31
C SER A 228 -10.29 34.29 -16.89
N GLY A 229 -9.75 35.24 -16.17
CA GLY A 229 -9.99 35.51 -14.76
C GLY A 229 -11.44 35.84 -14.35
N SER A 230 -12.37 34.96 -14.60
CA SER A 230 -13.73 35.03 -14.12
C SER A 230 -14.04 33.78 -13.27
N TRP A 231 -14.49 34.04 -12.08
CA TRP A 231 -14.86 33.11 -11.04
C TRP A 231 -16.09 32.29 -11.45
N VAL A 232 -15.97 30.96 -11.44
CA VAL A 232 -17.14 30.07 -11.41
C VAL A 232 -17.18 29.41 -10.04
N GLN A 233 -18.14 29.83 -9.27
CA GLN A 233 -18.52 29.24 -8.00
C GLN A 233 -19.35 27.98 -8.29
N ASN A 234 -18.79 26.79 -8.12
CA ASN A 234 -19.58 25.57 -8.10
C ASN A 234 -19.88 25.19 -6.64
N GLN A 235 -21.14 25.40 -6.28
CA GLN A 235 -21.74 24.84 -5.08
C GLN A 235 -21.94 23.34 -5.29
N TYR A 236 -21.20 22.50 -4.57
CA TYR A 236 -21.68 21.19 -4.15
C TYR A 236 -21.28 21.03 -2.68
N GLY A 237 -22.28 21.15 -1.84
CA GLY A 237 -22.22 20.74 -0.45
C GLY A 237 -22.29 19.21 -0.35
N TRP A 238 -21.59 18.68 0.65
CA TRP A 238 -21.60 17.36 1.30
C TRP A 238 -21.05 16.20 0.54
#